data_f3a3ce4af392a99bf2cf30f55d26b618
#
_entry.id   f3a3ce4af392a99bf2cf30f55d26b618
#
_cell.length_a   1.000
_cell.length_b   1.000
_cell.length_c   1.000
_cell.angle_alpha   90.00
_cell.angle_beta   90.00
_cell.angle_gamma   90.00
#
_symmetry.space_group_name_H-M   'P 1'
#
loop_
_entity.id
_entity.type
_entity.pdbx_description
1 polymer ?
#
loop_
_entity_poly.entity_id
_entity_poly.type
_entity_poly.pdbx_seq_one_letter_code
_entity_poly.pdbx_strand_id
1 'polypeptide(L)'
;MENRQACFFIGHRNAPESIRPDLVTLVDDCIAAGYKEFIVGHYGQFDAMAASVVKERKQQYPDIQLVMLLPYHPAERPVKLPPGFDASYYPPGMETVPRSVAISEANRRAILDMDCVIAYVRYPGNARNFAQYAEGKGIHVIYV
;
A
#
# COMPACT_ATOMS: atom_id res chain seq x y z
N MET A 1 12.84 7.46 17.96
CA MET A 1 11.62 6.96 17.28
C MET A 1 12.05 6.07 16.14
N GLU A 2 11.65 4.84 16.18
CA GLU A 2 12.04 3.89 15.13
C GLU A 2 11.33 4.20 13.83
N ASN A 3 12.08 4.19 12.73
CA ASN A 3 11.50 4.22 11.42
C ASN A 3 10.78 2.90 11.19
N ARG A 4 9.52 2.98 10.77
CA ARG A 4 8.72 1.81 10.49
C ARG A 4 9.27 1.01 9.32
N GLN A 5 9.96 1.67 8.39
CA GLN A 5 10.44 1.09 7.15
C GLN A 5 9.32 0.39 6.37
N ALA A 6 8.25 1.15 6.18
CA ALA A 6 7.04 0.67 5.53
C ALA A 6 6.83 1.37 4.20
N CYS A 7 6.37 0.61 3.23
CA CYS A 7 6.07 1.08 1.88
C CYS A 7 4.59 0.83 1.58
N PHE A 8 3.92 1.84 1.01
CA PHE A 8 2.53 1.77 0.64
C PHE A 8 2.38 1.83 -0.88
N PHE A 9 1.39 1.12 -1.42
CA PHE A 9 1.14 1.07 -2.86
C PHE A 9 -0.11 1.85 -3.22
N ILE A 10 -0.01 2.70 -4.24
CA ILE A 10 -1.12 3.51 -4.76
C ILE A 10 -1.15 3.38 -6.26
N GLY A 11 -2.30 3.05 -6.83
CA GLY A 11 -2.40 2.94 -8.28
C GLY A 11 -3.82 2.88 -8.78
N HIS A 12 -3.93 2.94 -10.10
CA HIS A 12 -5.22 2.89 -10.79
C HIS A 12 -5.88 1.52 -10.62
N ARG A 13 -7.22 1.52 -10.75
CA ARG A 13 -7.99 0.28 -10.79
C ARG A 13 -7.56 -0.64 -11.91
N ASN A 14 -7.15 -0.07 -13.04
CA ASN A 14 -6.67 -0.82 -14.19
C ASN A 14 -5.16 -0.70 -14.26
N ALA A 15 -4.48 -1.83 -14.27
CA ALA A 15 -3.03 -1.86 -14.36
C ALA A 15 -2.63 -3.03 -15.28
N PRO A 16 -1.88 -2.77 -16.37
CA PRO A 16 -1.49 -3.83 -17.28
C PRO A 16 -0.40 -4.71 -16.67
N GLU A 17 -0.42 -5.99 -17.02
CA GLU A 17 0.62 -6.92 -16.57
C GLU A 17 2.01 -6.52 -17.03
N SER A 18 2.10 -5.70 -18.07
CA SER A 18 3.40 -5.24 -18.59
C SER A 18 4.22 -4.44 -17.58
N ILE A 19 3.60 -3.86 -16.54
CA ILE A 19 4.34 -3.12 -15.52
C ILE A 19 4.89 -4.01 -14.40
N ARG A 20 4.50 -5.28 -14.35
CA ARG A 20 4.93 -6.19 -13.29
C ARG A 20 6.46 -6.28 -13.15
N PRO A 21 7.25 -6.45 -14.21
CA PRO A 21 8.71 -6.50 -14.06
C PRO A 21 9.30 -5.26 -13.40
N ASP A 22 8.80 -4.09 -13.75
CA ASP A 22 9.25 -2.83 -13.13
C ASP A 22 8.85 -2.77 -11.66
N LEU A 23 7.65 -3.23 -11.34
CA LEU A 23 7.18 -3.28 -9.96
C LEU A 23 8.03 -4.24 -9.11
N VAL A 24 8.38 -5.39 -9.66
CA VAL A 24 9.28 -6.34 -8.99
C VAL A 24 10.63 -5.67 -8.67
N THR A 25 11.19 -4.97 -9.64
CA THR A 25 12.46 -4.26 -9.45
C THR A 25 12.36 -3.24 -8.31
N LEU A 26 11.30 -2.45 -8.29
CA LEU A 26 11.10 -1.44 -7.25
C LEU A 26 10.93 -2.07 -5.87
N VAL A 27 10.18 -3.15 -5.77
CA VAL A 27 10.02 -3.87 -4.50
C VAL A 27 11.36 -4.43 -4.03
N ASP A 28 12.14 -5.03 -4.93
CA ASP A 28 13.47 -5.55 -4.59
C ASP A 28 14.41 -4.42 -4.14
N ASP A 29 14.35 -3.26 -4.78
CA ASP A 29 15.15 -2.10 -4.37
C ASP A 29 14.76 -1.64 -2.97
N CYS A 30 13.47 -1.62 -2.65
CA CYS A 30 13.00 -1.29 -1.32
C CYS A 30 13.48 -2.30 -0.28
N ILE A 31 13.42 -3.58 -0.59
CA ILE A 31 13.90 -4.63 0.31
C ILE A 31 15.41 -4.45 0.56
N ALA A 32 16.18 -4.17 -0.49
CA ALA A 32 17.61 -3.91 -0.37
C ALA A 32 17.92 -2.68 0.47
N ALA A 33 17.02 -1.68 0.46
CA ALA A 33 17.16 -0.47 1.27
C ALA A 33 16.71 -0.66 2.73
N GLY A 34 16.21 -1.86 3.09
CA GLY A 34 15.83 -2.18 4.46
C GLY A 34 14.33 -2.12 4.73
N TYR A 35 13.48 -1.90 3.72
CA TYR A 35 12.04 -1.90 3.91
C TYR A 35 11.55 -3.32 4.21
N LYS A 36 10.70 -3.43 5.23
CA LYS A 36 10.21 -4.74 5.71
C LYS A 36 8.71 -4.90 5.66
N GLU A 37 7.95 -3.80 5.71
CA GLU A 37 6.50 -3.84 5.66
C GLU A 37 6.01 -3.27 4.34
N PHE A 38 5.14 -4.02 3.69
CA PHE A 38 4.53 -3.61 2.42
C PHE A 38 3.02 -3.64 2.59
N ILE A 39 2.41 -2.45 2.55
CA ILE A 39 0.98 -2.27 2.83
C ILE A 39 0.25 -2.05 1.52
N VAL A 40 -0.79 -2.84 1.29
CA VAL A 40 -1.62 -2.75 0.09
C VAL A 40 -3.09 -2.54 0.47
N GLY A 41 -3.82 -1.79 -0.36
CA GLY A 41 -5.26 -1.82 -0.34
C GLY A 41 -5.78 -3.07 -1.04
N HIS A 42 -7.10 -3.15 -1.25
CA HIS A 42 -7.68 -4.29 -1.94
C HIS A 42 -8.74 -3.83 -2.96
N TYR A 43 -8.47 -2.69 -3.60
CA TYR A 43 -9.40 -2.06 -4.53
C TYR A 43 -8.74 -1.82 -5.89
N GLY A 44 -8.73 -2.83 -6.73
CA GLY A 44 -8.28 -2.68 -8.11
C GLY A 44 -7.11 -3.57 -8.49
N GLN A 45 -6.75 -3.49 -9.77
CA GLN A 45 -5.73 -4.37 -10.35
C GLN A 45 -4.32 -4.06 -9.86
N PHE A 46 -4.01 -2.77 -9.67
CA PHE A 46 -2.67 -2.43 -9.16
C PHE A 46 -2.45 -2.98 -7.76
N ASP A 47 -3.45 -2.84 -6.88
CA ASP A 47 -3.36 -3.39 -5.53
C ASP A 47 -3.17 -4.91 -5.56
N ALA A 48 -3.92 -5.59 -6.41
CA ALA A 48 -3.79 -7.05 -6.55
C ALA A 48 -2.42 -7.45 -7.08
N MET A 49 -1.89 -6.71 -8.05
CA MET A 49 -0.55 -6.96 -8.59
C MET A 49 0.52 -6.73 -7.52
N ALA A 50 0.41 -5.64 -6.78
CA ALA A 50 1.35 -5.34 -5.70
C ALA A 50 1.37 -6.45 -4.65
N ALA A 51 0.19 -6.90 -4.22
CA ALA A 51 0.09 -8.02 -3.29
C ALA A 51 0.74 -9.29 -3.85
N SER A 52 0.47 -9.59 -5.12
CA SER A 52 1.06 -10.75 -5.80
C SER A 52 2.58 -10.68 -5.84
N VAL A 53 3.13 -9.52 -6.19
CA VAL A 53 4.58 -9.31 -6.25
C VAL A 53 5.22 -9.50 -4.87
N VAL A 54 4.64 -8.91 -3.83
CA VAL A 54 5.17 -9.04 -2.47
C VAL A 54 5.11 -10.50 -2.02
N LYS A 55 4.03 -11.21 -2.33
CA LYS A 55 3.91 -12.65 -1.99
C LYS A 55 5.04 -13.47 -2.62
N GLU A 56 5.35 -13.21 -3.89
CA GLU A 56 6.45 -13.88 -4.57
C GLU A 56 7.79 -13.57 -3.90
N ARG A 57 8.03 -12.28 -3.60
CA ARG A 57 9.30 -11.86 -3.00
C ARG A 57 9.51 -12.40 -1.60
N LYS A 58 8.44 -12.68 -0.86
CA LYS A 58 8.52 -13.29 0.46
C LYS A 58 9.20 -14.66 0.43
N GLN A 59 9.14 -15.37 -0.67
CA GLN A 59 9.80 -16.66 -0.80
C GLN A 59 11.32 -16.56 -0.71
N GLN A 60 11.88 -15.45 -1.22
CA GLN A 60 13.31 -15.15 -1.14
C GLN A 60 13.67 -14.31 0.08
N TYR A 61 12.73 -13.50 0.55
CA TYR A 61 12.94 -12.58 1.66
C TYR A 61 11.88 -12.83 2.74
N PRO A 62 12.03 -13.92 3.52
CA PRO A 62 10.96 -14.34 4.44
C PRO A 62 10.67 -13.36 5.57
N ASP A 63 11.57 -12.39 5.80
CA ASP A 63 11.39 -11.39 6.86
C ASP A 63 10.48 -10.22 6.47
N ILE A 64 10.14 -10.06 5.18
CA ILE A 64 9.21 -9.01 4.78
C ILE A 64 7.78 -9.40 5.11
N GLN A 65 6.93 -8.39 5.33
CA GLN A 65 5.53 -8.60 5.66
C GLN A 65 4.62 -7.95 4.64
N LEU A 66 3.57 -8.66 4.27
CA LEU A 66 2.50 -8.15 3.44
C LEU A 66 1.32 -7.82 4.35
N VAL A 67 0.89 -6.56 4.34
CA VAL A 67 -0.11 -6.04 5.26
C VAL A 67 -1.28 -5.45 4.48
N MET A 68 -2.51 -5.77 4.90
CA MET A 68 -3.71 -5.24 4.25
C MET A 68 -4.22 -4.00 4.97
N LEU A 69 -4.43 -2.92 4.22
CA LEU A 69 -5.07 -1.72 4.72
C LEU A 69 -6.56 -1.95 4.91
N LEU A 70 -7.06 -1.65 6.11
CA LEU A 70 -8.49 -1.77 6.43
C LEU A 70 -9.08 -0.38 6.65
N PRO A 71 -10.10 0.03 5.87
CA PRO A 71 -10.79 1.30 6.07
C PRO A 71 -11.85 1.24 7.17
N TYR A 72 -12.27 0.02 7.56
CA TYR A 72 -13.30 -0.19 8.56
C TYR A 72 -12.76 -1.04 9.70
N HIS A 73 -13.21 -0.74 10.91
CA HIS A 73 -12.76 -1.49 12.09
C HIS A 73 -13.11 -2.97 11.96
N PRO A 74 -12.19 -3.89 12.26
CA PRO A 74 -12.45 -5.33 12.13
C PRO A 74 -13.62 -5.84 12.97
N ALA A 75 -13.95 -5.16 14.08
CA ALA A 75 -15.13 -5.51 14.90
C ALA A 75 -16.44 -5.20 14.18
N GLU A 76 -16.47 -4.15 13.33
CA GLU A 76 -17.65 -3.81 12.54
C GLU A 76 -17.75 -4.65 11.27
N ARG A 77 -16.63 -4.82 10.59
CA ARG A 77 -16.53 -5.60 9.36
C ARG A 77 -15.36 -6.58 9.48
N PRO A 78 -15.63 -7.78 10.03
CA PRO A 78 -14.59 -8.79 10.12
C PRO A 78 -14.03 -9.12 8.73
N VAL A 79 -12.72 -9.10 8.61
CA VAL A 79 -12.03 -9.42 7.36
C VAL A 79 -11.15 -10.64 7.59
N LYS A 80 -11.39 -11.65 6.78
CA LYS A 80 -10.50 -12.80 6.74
C LYS A 80 -9.37 -12.48 5.78
N LEU A 81 -8.15 -12.41 6.28
CA LEU A 81 -7.00 -12.14 5.43
C LEU A 81 -6.79 -13.25 4.42
N PRO A 82 -6.64 -12.92 3.13
CA PRO A 82 -6.32 -13.92 2.13
C PRO A 82 -4.97 -14.59 2.41
N PRO A 83 -4.73 -15.80 1.86
CA PRO A 83 -3.44 -16.46 2.01
C PRO A 83 -2.28 -15.55 1.57
N GLY A 84 -1.19 -15.59 2.33
CA GLY A 84 0.01 -14.80 2.05
C GLY A 84 0.07 -13.45 2.75
N PHE A 85 -1.04 -12.96 3.32
CA PHE A 85 -1.03 -11.76 4.15
C PHE A 85 -0.61 -12.11 5.57
N ASP A 86 0.25 -11.28 6.14
CA ASP A 86 0.78 -11.50 7.49
C ASP A 86 0.00 -10.74 8.55
N ALA A 87 -0.61 -9.60 8.19
CA ALA A 87 -1.29 -8.75 9.14
C ALA A 87 -2.25 -7.80 8.43
N SER A 88 -3.02 -7.07 9.23
CA SER A 88 -3.85 -5.97 8.75
C SER A 88 -3.45 -4.68 9.45
N TYR A 89 -3.80 -3.55 8.84
CA TYR A 89 -3.50 -2.23 9.36
C TYR A 89 -4.75 -1.36 9.29
N TYR A 90 -5.25 -0.95 10.43
CA TYR A 90 -6.36 -0.02 10.55
C TYR A 90 -5.79 1.30 11.06
N PRO A 91 -5.79 2.37 10.24
CA PRO A 91 -5.10 3.60 10.62
C PRO A 91 -5.69 4.24 11.89
N PRO A 92 -4.85 4.86 12.72
CA PRO A 92 -5.34 5.55 13.92
C PRO A 92 -6.34 6.65 13.58
N GLY A 93 -7.37 6.79 14.43
CA GLY A 93 -8.35 7.86 14.31
C GLY A 93 -9.47 7.60 13.30
N MET A 94 -9.51 6.43 12.70
CA MET A 94 -10.55 6.08 11.72
C MET A 94 -11.93 5.88 12.34
N GLU A 95 -12.02 5.72 13.66
CA GLU A 95 -13.26 5.42 14.37
C GLU A 95 -14.33 6.52 14.21
N THR A 96 -13.90 7.77 14.03
CA THR A 96 -14.79 8.92 13.88
C THR A 96 -15.04 9.30 12.42
N VAL A 97 -14.48 8.57 11.48
CA VAL A 97 -14.58 8.89 10.05
C VAL A 97 -15.88 8.32 9.48
N PRO A 98 -16.68 9.15 8.78
CA PRO A 98 -17.90 8.65 8.14
C PRO A 98 -17.60 7.55 7.13
N ARG A 99 -18.47 6.55 7.06
CA ARG A 99 -18.30 5.41 6.14
C ARG A 99 -18.17 5.83 4.68
N SER A 100 -18.87 6.89 4.29
CA SER A 100 -18.87 7.36 2.90
C SER A 100 -17.50 7.83 2.42
N VAL A 101 -16.59 8.22 3.31
CA VAL A 101 -15.25 8.69 2.97
C VAL A 101 -14.17 7.84 3.60
N ALA A 102 -14.53 6.70 4.20
CA ALA A 102 -13.58 5.89 4.96
C ALA A 102 -12.42 5.36 4.11
N ILE A 103 -12.70 4.92 2.88
CA ILE A 103 -11.65 4.38 2.01
C ILE A 103 -10.64 5.47 1.66
N SER A 104 -11.10 6.64 1.24
CA SER A 104 -10.22 7.77 0.93
C SER A 104 -9.42 8.22 2.14
N GLU A 105 -10.08 8.32 3.29
CA GLU A 105 -9.42 8.78 4.50
C GLU A 105 -8.40 7.77 5.02
N ALA A 106 -8.70 6.47 4.92
CA ALA A 106 -7.75 5.43 5.29
C ALA A 106 -6.47 5.52 4.43
N ASN A 107 -6.62 5.78 3.13
CA ASN A 107 -5.47 5.96 2.25
C ASN A 107 -4.62 7.17 2.68
N ARG A 108 -5.24 8.30 2.98
CA ARG A 108 -4.50 9.49 3.43
C ARG A 108 -3.76 9.24 4.73
N ARG A 109 -4.41 8.60 5.69
CA ARG A 109 -3.79 8.31 6.99
C ARG A 109 -2.68 7.28 6.86
N ALA A 110 -2.86 6.28 6.00
CA ALA A 110 -1.81 5.31 5.70
C ALA A 110 -0.57 6.02 5.12
N ILE A 111 -0.77 6.93 4.16
CA ILE A 111 0.32 7.69 3.55
C ILE A 111 1.15 8.42 4.62
N LEU A 112 0.47 9.08 5.56
CA LEU A 112 1.17 9.84 6.61
C LEU A 112 2.01 8.96 7.54
N ASP A 113 1.71 7.68 7.60
CA ASP A 113 2.39 6.73 8.47
C ASP A 113 3.45 5.90 7.73
N MET A 114 3.67 6.18 6.45
CA MET A 114 4.62 5.44 5.63
C MET A 114 5.89 6.21 5.36
N ASP A 115 6.95 5.49 5.08
CA ASP A 115 8.25 6.07 4.72
C ASP A 115 8.37 6.27 3.21
N CYS A 116 7.62 5.48 2.44
CA CYS A 116 7.72 5.44 1.00
C CYS A 116 6.39 5.04 0.39
N VAL A 117 6.10 5.56 -0.80
CA VAL A 117 4.93 5.17 -1.60
C VAL A 117 5.42 4.75 -2.97
N ILE A 118 4.98 3.59 -3.44
CA ILE A 118 5.17 3.16 -4.83
C ILE A 118 3.86 3.42 -5.55
N ALA A 119 3.90 4.26 -6.58
CA ALA A 119 2.70 4.74 -7.25
C ALA A 119 2.69 4.39 -8.74
N TYR A 120 1.54 3.92 -9.20
CA TYR A 120 1.26 3.73 -10.63
C TYR A 120 0.23 4.77 -11.04
N VAL A 121 0.68 5.83 -11.73
CA VAL A 121 -0.16 6.96 -12.12
C VAL A 121 0.11 7.30 -13.58
N ARG A 122 -0.92 7.20 -14.41
CA ARG A 122 -0.84 7.50 -15.85
C ARG A 122 -1.81 8.61 -16.27
N TYR A 123 -2.83 8.89 -15.47
CA TYR A 123 -3.85 9.88 -15.79
C TYR A 123 -4.42 10.47 -14.50
N PRO A 124 -5.15 11.61 -14.58
CA PRO A 124 -5.78 12.23 -13.39
C PRO A 124 -6.81 11.30 -12.76
N GLY A 125 -6.95 11.39 -11.44
CA GLY A 125 -7.90 10.61 -10.67
C GLY A 125 -7.42 10.42 -9.23
N ASN A 126 -8.04 9.49 -8.52
CA ASN A 126 -7.74 9.27 -7.10
C ASN A 126 -6.27 8.87 -6.87
N ALA A 127 -5.72 8.00 -7.71
CA ALA A 127 -4.33 7.57 -7.55
C ALA A 127 -3.38 8.76 -7.63
N ARG A 128 -3.59 9.64 -8.62
CA ARG A 128 -2.78 10.85 -8.77
C ARG A 128 -2.93 11.78 -7.57
N ASN A 129 -4.16 11.95 -7.10
CA ASN A 129 -4.41 12.83 -5.94
C ASN A 129 -3.71 12.31 -4.69
N PHE A 130 -3.72 11.01 -4.45
CA PHE A 130 -3.01 10.42 -3.32
C PHE A 130 -1.49 10.54 -3.46
N ALA A 131 -0.96 10.33 -4.67
CA ALA A 131 0.47 10.48 -4.90
C ALA A 131 0.91 11.93 -4.65
N GLN A 132 0.14 12.90 -5.14
CA GLN A 132 0.41 14.32 -4.91
C GLN A 132 0.28 14.69 -3.43
N TYR A 133 -0.69 14.10 -2.73
CA TYR A 133 -0.83 14.29 -1.29
C TYR A 133 0.42 13.82 -0.56
N ALA A 134 0.93 12.64 -0.92
CA ALA A 134 2.14 12.10 -0.32
C ALA A 134 3.35 13.03 -0.57
N GLU A 135 3.51 13.48 -1.80
CA GLU A 135 4.59 14.42 -2.15
C GLU A 135 4.49 15.71 -1.36
N GLY A 136 3.28 16.25 -1.24
CA GLY A 136 3.03 17.48 -0.47
C GLY A 136 3.33 17.33 1.02
N LYS A 137 3.30 16.11 1.54
CA LYS A 137 3.66 15.82 2.94
C LYS A 137 5.12 15.42 3.10
N GLY A 138 5.91 15.49 2.06
CA GLY A 138 7.33 15.14 2.12
C GLY A 138 7.60 13.63 2.14
N ILE A 139 6.61 12.82 1.81
CA ILE A 139 6.79 11.37 1.71
C ILE A 139 7.44 11.06 0.37
N HIS A 140 8.43 10.18 0.37
CA HIS A 140 9.11 9.78 -0.85
C HIS A 140 8.19 8.93 -1.73
N VAL A 141 7.94 9.38 -2.96
CA VAL A 141 7.10 8.67 -3.92
C VAL A 141 7.94 8.16 -5.08
N ILE A 142 7.85 6.87 -5.34
CA ILE A 142 8.55 6.21 -6.45
C ILE A 142 7.48 5.79 -7.47
N TYR A 143 7.64 6.23 -8.70
CA TYR A 143 6.67 5.93 -9.77
C TYR A 143 7.10 4.71 -10.58
N VAL A 144 6.12 3.83 -10.78
CA VAL A 144 6.28 2.67 -11.66
C VAL A 144 6.11 3.10 -13.10
#